data_4f362d9cc3b4d9691f644f6ce42915a2
#
_entry.id   4f362d9cc3b4d9691f644f6ce42915a2
#
_cell.length_a   1.000
_cell.length_b   1.000
_cell.length_c   1.000
_cell.angle_alpha   90.00
_cell.angle_beta   90.00
_cell.angle_gamma   90.00
#
_symmetry.space_group_name_H-M   'P 1'
#
loop_
_entity.id
_entity.type
_entity.pdbx_description
1 polymer ?
#
loop_
_entity_poly.entity_id
_entity_poly.type
_entity_poly.pdbx_seq_one_letter_code
_entity_poly.pdbx_strand_id
1 'polypeptide(L)'
;MNDGARFGQLSIESASIATAPPSAWTRVRRNLSVRIGASVLGVLVLIALCAPWLGTVDPSLFDPASRDLLPGQHGEITTLDGETIRHRFWMGSDSFGRDIHRRVIYGTRVSLIVGLATAAVALAFGVVLGLVAGTLRRLDGPLMRVMDGVMAIPAILPADT
;
A
#
# COMPACT_ATOMS: atom_id res chain seq x y z
N MET A 1 27.41 -5.70 63.28
CA MET A 1 27.04 -4.41 62.60
C MET A 1 27.32 -4.51 61.11
N ASN A 2 26.65 -5.42 60.43
CA ASN A 2 26.94 -5.71 59.00
C ASN A 2 25.68 -6.08 58.16
N ASP A 3 24.46 -5.75 58.65
CA ASP A 3 23.21 -6.10 57.98
C ASP A 3 22.78 -5.10 56.89
N GLY A 4 23.22 -3.84 57.00
CA GLY A 4 22.85 -2.80 55.99
C GLY A 4 23.42 -3.05 54.60
N ALA A 5 24.58 -3.70 54.49
CA ALA A 5 25.21 -3.99 53.21
C ALA A 5 24.51 -5.15 52.44
N ARG A 6 23.90 -6.10 53.15
CA ARG A 6 23.16 -7.21 52.52
C ARG A 6 21.81 -6.78 51.97
N PHE A 7 21.12 -5.86 52.65
CA PHE A 7 19.85 -5.32 52.13
C PHE A 7 20.05 -4.47 50.87
N GLY A 8 21.17 -3.75 50.76
CA GLY A 8 21.51 -2.99 49.57
C GLY A 8 21.82 -3.88 48.37
N GLN A 9 22.49 -5.00 48.58
CA GLN A 9 22.80 -5.94 47.47
C GLN A 9 21.54 -6.69 46.96
N LEU A 10 20.65 -7.10 47.87
CA LEU A 10 19.40 -7.76 47.49
C LEU A 10 18.45 -6.83 46.73
N SER A 11 18.48 -5.54 47.02
CA SER A 11 17.68 -4.53 46.30
C SER A 11 18.20 -4.24 44.89
N ILE A 12 19.52 -4.35 44.68
CA ILE A 12 20.14 -4.15 43.37
C ILE A 12 19.95 -5.40 42.48
N GLU A 13 20.00 -6.59 43.10
CA GLU A 13 19.82 -7.84 42.36
C GLU A 13 18.37 -8.06 41.93
N SER A 14 17.40 -7.65 42.74
CA SER A 14 15.97 -7.67 42.34
C SER A 14 15.59 -6.62 41.29
N ALA A 15 16.32 -5.51 41.18
CA ALA A 15 16.14 -4.51 40.11
C ALA A 15 16.73 -4.96 38.78
N SER A 16 17.61 -5.96 38.77
CA SER A 16 18.27 -6.50 37.57
C SER A 16 17.43 -7.51 36.78
N ILE A 17 16.28 -7.94 37.30
CA ILE A 17 15.32 -8.75 36.54
C ILE A 17 14.36 -7.82 35.79
N ALA A 18 14.91 -6.82 35.13
CA ALA A 18 14.18 -6.12 34.09
C ALA A 18 14.03 -7.11 32.92
N THR A 19 12.86 -7.76 32.84
CA THR A 19 12.49 -8.59 31.71
C THR A 19 12.78 -7.80 30.45
N ALA A 20 13.69 -8.32 29.63
CA ALA A 20 14.04 -7.69 28.35
C ALA A 20 12.75 -7.33 27.60
N PRO A 21 12.59 -6.08 27.14
CA PRO A 21 11.36 -5.69 26.48
C PRO A 21 11.09 -6.64 25.32
N PRO A 22 9.87 -7.13 25.16
CA PRO A 22 9.55 -8.07 24.08
C PRO A 22 10.04 -7.49 22.77
N SER A 23 10.68 -8.32 21.94
CA SER A 23 11.31 -7.87 20.71
C SER A 23 10.30 -7.03 19.90
N ALA A 24 10.78 -5.98 19.21
CA ALA A 24 9.94 -5.11 18.41
C ALA A 24 9.04 -5.92 17.46
N TRP A 25 9.54 -7.03 16.95
CA TRP A 25 8.81 -7.98 16.11
C TRP A 25 7.59 -8.60 16.81
N THR A 26 7.70 -8.96 18.10
CA THR A 26 6.58 -9.53 18.86
C THR A 26 5.49 -8.49 19.12
N ARG A 27 5.87 -7.22 19.36
CA ARG A 27 4.91 -6.11 19.49
C ARG A 27 4.18 -5.83 18.19
N VAL A 28 4.87 -5.83 17.06
CA VAL A 28 4.30 -5.63 15.74
C VAL A 28 3.28 -6.73 15.42
N ARG A 29 3.64 -7.99 15.62
CA ARG A 29 2.73 -9.13 15.35
C ARG A 29 1.49 -9.18 16.27
N ARG A 30 1.55 -8.63 17.46
CA ARG A 30 0.42 -8.59 18.42
C ARG A 30 -0.53 -7.39 18.16
N ASN A 31 -0.10 -6.41 17.41
CA ASN A 31 -0.92 -5.25 17.10
C ASN A 31 -2.02 -5.63 16.11
N LEU A 32 -3.28 -5.46 16.50
CA LEU A 32 -4.45 -5.81 15.69
C LEU A 32 -4.47 -5.02 14.37
N SER A 33 -4.12 -3.74 14.41
CA SER A 33 -4.07 -2.88 13.22
C SER A 33 -3.06 -3.38 12.19
N VAL A 34 -1.88 -3.84 12.65
CA VAL A 34 -0.85 -4.41 11.77
C VAL A 34 -1.34 -5.72 11.14
N ARG A 35 -2.01 -6.57 11.92
CA ARG A 35 -2.55 -7.83 11.40
C ARG A 35 -3.64 -7.59 10.35
N ILE A 36 -4.56 -6.66 10.61
CA ILE A 36 -5.62 -6.29 9.65
C ILE A 36 -5.00 -5.70 8.39
N GLY A 37 -4.09 -4.72 8.53
CA GLY A 37 -3.41 -4.11 7.38
C GLY A 37 -2.61 -5.12 6.56
N ALA A 38 -1.87 -6.01 7.22
CA ALA A 38 -1.12 -7.06 6.54
C ALA A 38 -2.03 -8.08 5.84
N SER A 39 -3.19 -8.42 6.43
CA SER A 39 -4.14 -9.33 5.80
C SER A 39 -4.79 -8.72 4.55
N VAL A 40 -5.20 -7.46 4.62
CA VAL A 40 -5.76 -6.74 3.47
C VAL A 40 -4.73 -6.64 2.34
N LEU A 41 -3.51 -6.23 2.68
CA LEU A 41 -2.42 -6.17 1.70
C LEU A 41 -2.11 -7.53 1.11
N GLY A 42 -2.09 -8.59 1.94
CA GLY A 42 -1.87 -9.97 1.50
C GLY A 42 -2.94 -10.43 0.51
N VAL A 43 -4.20 -10.12 0.76
CA VAL A 43 -5.31 -10.42 -0.17
C VAL A 43 -5.13 -9.68 -1.49
N LEU A 44 -4.79 -8.39 -1.47
CA LEU A 44 -4.55 -7.61 -2.68
C LEU A 44 -3.38 -8.16 -3.49
N VAL A 45 -2.29 -8.56 -2.82
CA VAL A 45 -1.13 -9.21 -3.48
C VAL A 45 -1.54 -10.54 -4.11
N LEU A 46 -2.32 -11.36 -3.40
CA LEU A 46 -2.82 -12.62 -3.95
C LEU A 46 -3.68 -12.40 -5.19
N ILE A 47 -4.61 -11.44 -5.16
CA ILE A 47 -5.44 -11.08 -6.32
C ILE A 47 -4.55 -10.65 -7.49
N ALA A 48 -3.56 -9.79 -7.25
CA ALA A 48 -2.65 -9.31 -8.28
C ALA A 48 -1.78 -10.42 -8.90
N LEU A 49 -1.36 -11.40 -8.09
CA LEU A 49 -0.60 -12.57 -8.57
C LEU A 49 -1.50 -13.53 -9.36
N CYS A 50 -2.73 -13.75 -8.90
CA CYS A 50 -3.69 -14.62 -9.57
C CYS A 50 -4.37 -13.96 -10.78
N ALA A 51 -4.22 -12.65 -10.97
CA ALA A 51 -4.85 -11.91 -12.06
C ALA A 51 -4.67 -12.54 -13.45
N PRO A 52 -3.49 -13.07 -13.85
CA PRO A 52 -3.31 -13.73 -15.14
C PRO A 52 -4.15 -15.02 -15.30
N TRP A 53 -4.49 -15.66 -14.19
CA TRP A 53 -5.27 -16.92 -14.19
C TRP A 53 -6.77 -16.67 -14.01
N LEU A 54 -7.15 -15.54 -13.43
CA LEU A 54 -8.57 -15.17 -13.23
C LEU A 54 -9.19 -14.51 -14.48
N GLY A 55 -8.41 -13.96 -15.37
CA GLY A 55 -8.87 -13.24 -16.55
C GLY A 55 -8.27 -13.81 -17.82
N THR A 56 -9.04 -14.60 -18.54
CA THR A 56 -8.62 -15.24 -19.80
C THR A 56 -8.54 -14.31 -20.99
N VAL A 57 -8.99 -13.06 -20.89
CA VAL A 57 -9.05 -12.11 -22.01
C VAL A 57 -8.39 -10.79 -21.60
N ASP A 58 -7.69 -10.18 -22.55
CA ASP A 58 -6.98 -8.91 -22.37
C ASP A 58 -7.94 -7.81 -21.85
N PRO A 59 -7.60 -7.10 -20.75
CA PRO A 59 -8.42 -6.02 -20.19
C PRO A 59 -8.53 -4.80 -21.10
N SER A 60 -7.72 -4.70 -22.13
CA SER A 60 -7.77 -3.62 -23.13
C SER A 60 -8.81 -3.87 -24.23
N LEU A 61 -9.32 -5.09 -24.34
CA LEU A 61 -10.36 -5.40 -25.32
C LEU A 61 -11.66 -4.66 -24.97
N PHE A 62 -12.24 -4.07 -25.96
CA PHE A 62 -13.51 -3.35 -25.88
C PHE A 62 -14.39 -3.71 -27.07
N ASP A 63 -15.69 -3.74 -26.84
CA ASP A 63 -16.66 -3.88 -27.92
C ASP A 63 -17.73 -2.79 -27.81
N PRO A 64 -17.85 -1.91 -28.80
CA PRO A 64 -18.87 -0.86 -28.82
C PRO A 64 -20.30 -1.37 -28.73
N ALA A 65 -20.56 -2.63 -29.13
CA ALA A 65 -21.87 -3.25 -29.02
C ALA A 65 -22.25 -3.64 -27.56
N SER A 66 -21.26 -3.81 -26.72
CA SER A 66 -21.43 -4.23 -25.31
C SER A 66 -21.30 -3.07 -24.32
N ARG A 67 -21.74 -1.85 -24.67
CA ARG A 67 -21.70 -0.67 -23.81
C ARG A 67 -22.78 -0.69 -22.74
N ASP A 68 -22.46 -0.17 -21.57
CA ASP A 68 -23.38 0.08 -20.46
C ASP A 68 -24.22 -1.14 -20.05
N LEU A 69 -23.65 -2.35 -20.19
CA LEU A 69 -24.31 -3.58 -19.77
C LEU A 69 -24.40 -3.62 -18.24
N LEU A 70 -25.55 -4.07 -17.76
CA LEU A 70 -25.77 -4.28 -16.32
C LEU A 70 -24.98 -5.49 -15.80
N PRO A 71 -24.65 -5.51 -14.49
CA PRO A 71 -23.98 -6.64 -13.88
C PRO A 71 -24.70 -7.97 -14.16
N GLY A 72 -23.94 -8.97 -14.60
CA GLY A 72 -24.42 -10.31 -14.89
C GLY A 72 -24.97 -10.51 -16.31
N GLN A 73 -25.08 -9.47 -17.12
CA GLN A 73 -25.51 -9.59 -18.52
C GLN A 73 -24.45 -10.24 -19.40
N HIS A 74 -24.89 -10.79 -20.51
CA HIS A 74 -24.03 -11.35 -21.55
C HIS A 74 -23.90 -10.33 -22.69
N GLY A 75 -22.69 -10.14 -23.16
CA GLY A 75 -22.37 -9.35 -24.34
C GLY A 75 -21.35 -10.09 -25.21
N GLU A 76 -20.95 -9.46 -26.27
CA GLU A 76 -19.95 -9.97 -27.19
C GLU A 76 -18.65 -9.20 -26.98
N ILE A 77 -17.52 -9.87 -27.13
CA ILE A 77 -16.19 -9.26 -27.12
C ILE A 77 -15.46 -9.74 -28.35
N THR A 78 -14.98 -8.79 -29.13
CA THR A 78 -14.14 -9.11 -30.29
C THR A 78 -12.67 -9.21 -29.81
N THR A 79 -12.10 -10.38 -30.01
CA THR A 79 -10.69 -10.68 -29.71
C THR A 79 -9.79 -10.02 -30.77
N LEU A 80 -8.49 -9.84 -30.44
CA LEU A 80 -7.50 -9.30 -31.39
C LEU A 80 -7.39 -10.08 -32.68
N ASP A 81 -7.73 -11.36 -32.65
CA ASP A 81 -7.77 -12.25 -33.83
C ASP A 81 -9.05 -12.09 -34.67
N GLY A 82 -9.93 -11.16 -34.29
CA GLY A 82 -11.20 -10.90 -34.98
C GLY A 82 -12.31 -11.88 -34.61
N GLU A 83 -12.09 -12.77 -33.65
CA GLU A 83 -13.09 -13.72 -33.19
C GLU A 83 -14.03 -13.06 -32.20
N THR A 84 -15.33 -13.17 -32.39
CA THR A 84 -16.35 -12.65 -31.47
C THR A 84 -16.75 -13.76 -30.49
N ILE A 85 -16.47 -13.54 -29.24
CA ILE A 85 -16.75 -14.48 -28.13
C ILE A 85 -17.89 -13.93 -27.27
N ARG A 86 -18.87 -14.77 -26.95
CA ARG A 86 -19.90 -14.44 -25.98
C ARG A 86 -19.32 -14.47 -24.58
N HIS A 87 -19.38 -13.33 -23.89
CA HIS A 87 -18.81 -13.16 -22.56
C HIS A 87 -19.86 -12.68 -21.55
N ARG A 88 -19.73 -13.13 -20.30
CA ARG A 88 -20.57 -12.66 -19.20
C ARG A 88 -19.87 -11.56 -18.42
N PHE A 89 -20.46 -10.39 -18.39
CA PHE A 89 -19.99 -9.22 -17.68
C PHE A 89 -20.43 -9.26 -16.20
N TRP A 90 -19.60 -9.80 -15.32
CA TRP A 90 -19.94 -9.98 -13.90
C TRP A 90 -20.26 -8.67 -13.19
N MET A 91 -19.54 -7.61 -13.45
CA MET A 91 -19.71 -6.27 -12.87
C MET A 91 -20.26 -5.27 -13.89
N GLY A 92 -20.74 -5.76 -15.04
CA GLY A 92 -21.17 -4.92 -16.14
C GLY A 92 -20.02 -4.39 -16.99
N SER A 93 -20.36 -3.51 -17.96
CA SER A 93 -19.42 -2.83 -18.83
C SER A 93 -19.46 -1.31 -18.62
N ASP A 94 -18.37 -0.64 -18.99
CA ASP A 94 -18.33 0.82 -19.03
C ASP A 94 -18.94 1.37 -20.34
N SER A 95 -18.97 2.71 -20.47
CA SER A 95 -19.44 3.41 -21.66
C SER A 95 -18.61 3.14 -22.92
N PHE A 96 -17.48 2.46 -22.79
CA PHE A 96 -16.64 2.01 -23.91
C PHE A 96 -16.82 0.52 -24.25
N GLY A 97 -17.68 -0.21 -23.50
CA GLY A 97 -17.87 -1.65 -23.67
C GLY A 97 -16.77 -2.52 -23.07
N ARG A 98 -16.01 -1.99 -22.11
CA ARG A 98 -14.94 -2.72 -21.43
C ARG A 98 -15.47 -3.42 -20.18
N ASP A 99 -14.98 -4.62 -19.88
CA ASP A 99 -15.36 -5.37 -18.69
C ASP A 99 -14.78 -4.74 -17.41
N ILE A 100 -15.66 -4.21 -16.57
CA ILE A 100 -15.29 -3.57 -15.29
C ILE A 100 -14.60 -4.57 -14.35
N HIS A 101 -15.08 -5.80 -14.28
CA HIS A 101 -14.51 -6.83 -13.40
C HIS A 101 -13.03 -7.11 -13.72
N ARG A 102 -12.70 -7.25 -15.01
CA ARG A 102 -11.31 -7.44 -15.45
C ARG A 102 -10.45 -6.23 -15.16
N ARG A 103 -10.96 -5.03 -15.40
CA ARG A 103 -10.24 -3.79 -15.11
C ARG A 103 -9.93 -3.64 -13.62
N VAL A 104 -10.82 -4.05 -12.74
CA VAL A 104 -10.59 -4.04 -11.29
C VAL A 104 -9.46 -5.01 -10.93
N ILE A 105 -9.50 -6.24 -11.43
CA ILE A 105 -8.47 -7.25 -11.14
C ILE A 105 -7.09 -6.79 -11.64
N TYR A 106 -6.99 -6.38 -12.90
CA TYR A 106 -5.71 -5.91 -13.45
C TYR A 106 -5.28 -4.57 -12.86
N GLY A 107 -6.24 -3.69 -12.55
CA GLY A 107 -5.99 -2.42 -11.85
C GLY A 107 -5.33 -2.61 -10.50
N THR A 108 -5.69 -3.67 -9.76
CA THR A 108 -5.05 -4.03 -8.49
C THR A 108 -3.53 -4.25 -8.67
N ARG A 109 -3.13 -4.92 -9.74
CA ARG A 109 -1.71 -5.14 -10.06
C ARG A 109 -0.97 -3.84 -10.36
N VAL A 110 -1.57 -2.98 -11.18
CA VAL A 110 -1.01 -1.67 -11.51
C VAL A 110 -0.89 -0.81 -10.25
N SER A 111 -1.92 -0.78 -9.42
CA SER A 111 -1.94 -0.03 -8.15
C SER A 111 -0.84 -0.50 -7.19
N LEU A 112 -0.60 -1.82 -7.08
CA LEU A 112 0.49 -2.35 -6.25
C LEU A 112 1.86 -1.96 -6.79
N ILE A 113 2.08 -2.03 -8.10
CA ILE A 113 3.36 -1.65 -8.72
C ILE A 113 3.62 -0.16 -8.47
N VAL A 114 2.63 0.69 -8.76
CA VAL A 114 2.75 2.14 -8.57
C VAL A 114 2.93 2.48 -7.10
N GLY A 115 2.14 1.87 -6.20
CA GLY A 115 2.25 2.10 -4.76
C GLY A 115 3.61 1.68 -4.20
N LEU A 116 4.13 0.52 -4.62
CA LEU A 116 5.44 0.04 -4.20
C LEU A 116 6.57 0.92 -4.74
N ALA A 117 6.49 1.32 -6.01
CA ALA A 117 7.46 2.21 -6.62
C ALA A 117 7.49 3.57 -5.92
N THR A 118 6.31 4.15 -5.66
CA THR A 118 6.19 5.43 -4.93
C THR A 118 6.75 5.29 -3.51
N ALA A 119 6.42 4.22 -2.79
CA ALA A 119 6.95 3.97 -1.45
C ALA A 119 8.47 3.82 -1.45
N ALA A 120 9.04 3.10 -2.43
CA ALA A 120 10.49 2.93 -2.56
C ALA A 120 11.20 4.27 -2.82
N VAL A 121 10.66 5.08 -3.72
CA VAL A 121 11.19 6.41 -4.03
C VAL A 121 11.11 7.32 -2.80
N ALA A 122 9.94 7.38 -2.14
CA ALA A 122 9.74 8.18 -0.95
C ALA A 122 10.68 7.75 0.19
N LEU A 123 10.87 6.44 0.39
CA LEU A 123 11.78 5.91 1.39
C LEU A 123 13.24 6.28 1.09
N ALA A 124 13.68 6.12 -0.17
CA ALA A 124 15.03 6.45 -0.58
C ALA A 124 15.34 7.93 -0.34
N PHE A 125 14.49 8.83 -0.82
CA PHE A 125 14.66 10.27 -0.59
C PHE A 125 14.51 10.64 0.89
N GLY A 126 13.54 10.07 1.60
CA GLY A 126 13.32 10.33 3.02
C GLY A 126 14.52 9.94 3.88
N VAL A 127 15.10 8.76 3.62
CA VAL A 127 16.30 8.29 4.35
C VAL A 127 17.50 9.18 4.05
N VAL A 128 17.76 9.49 2.77
CA VAL A 128 18.89 10.35 2.39
C VAL A 128 18.74 11.73 3.02
N LEU A 129 17.59 12.38 2.86
CA LEU A 129 17.34 13.71 3.43
C LEU A 129 17.39 13.69 4.95
N GLY A 130 16.81 12.66 5.59
CA GLY A 130 16.84 12.48 7.04
C GLY A 130 18.26 12.30 7.59
N LEU A 131 19.12 11.52 6.89
CA LEU A 131 20.52 11.35 7.27
C LEU A 131 21.31 12.65 7.09
N VAL A 132 21.10 13.36 5.99
CA VAL A 132 21.77 14.63 5.72
C VAL A 132 21.38 15.67 6.78
N ALA A 133 20.07 15.80 7.10
CA ALA A 133 19.59 16.71 8.13
C ALA A 133 20.14 16.34 9.52
N GLY A 134 20.13 15.06 9.88
CA GLY A 134 20.64 14.59 11.17
C GLY A 134 22.15 14.72 11.34
N THR A 135 22.91 14.63 10.24
CA THR A 135 24.38 14.68 10.30
C THR A 135 24.90 16.10 10.15
N LEU A 136 24.30 16.89 9.29
CA LEU A 136 24.74 18.25 8.95
C LEU A 136 23.80 19.30 9.57
N ARG A 137 24.02 19.61 10.83
CA ARG A 137 23.24 20.58 11.62
C ARG A 137 23.07 21.95 10.96
N ARG A 138 23.97 22.32 10.03
CA ARG A 138 23.88 23.58 9.27
C ARG A 138 22.84 23.55 8.14
N LEU A 139 22.47 22.34 7.65
CA LEU A 139 21.50 22.17 6.57
C LEU A 139 20.08 21.97 7.07
N ASP A 140 19.89 21.75 8.38
CA ASP A 140 18.59 21.52 9.00
C ASP A 140 17.62 22.69 8.76
N GLY A 141 18.05 23.93 8.98
CA GLY A 141 17.24 25.12 8.78
C GLY A 141 16.77 25.35 7.33
N PRO A 142 17.65 25.32 6.32
CA PRO A 142 17.24 25.40 4.92
C PRO A 142 16.35 24.25 4.48
N LEU A 143 16.63 23.02 4.95
CA LEU A 143 15.86 21.83 4.59
C LEU A 143 14.43 21.90 5.14
N MET A 144 14.24 22.34 6.39
CA MET A 144 12.93 22.55 6.97
C MET A 144 12.11 23.59 6.21
N ARG A 145 12.72 24.69 5.76
CA ARG A 145 12.04 25.71 4.94
C ARG A 145 11.58 25.18 3.58
N VAL A 146 12.38 24.31 2.94
CA VAL A 146 11.98 23.65 1.69
C VAL A 146 10.80 22.71 1.93
N MET A 147 10.83 21.93 3.03
CA MET A 147 9.73 21.04 3.38
C MET A 147 8.45 21.80 3.70
N ASP A 148 8.52 22.91 4.43
CA ASP A 148 7.37 23.78 4.70
C ASP A 148 6.80 24.36 3.38
N GLY A 149 7.66 24.74 2.43
CA GLY A 149 7.25 25.20 1.11
C GLY A 149 6.54 24.13 0.29
N VAL A 150 7.03 22.90 0.30
CA VAL A 150 6.41 21.75 -0.39
C VAL A 150 5.05 21.41 0.22
N MET A 151 4.90 21.46 1.54
CA MET A 151 3.64 21.23 2.23
C MET A 151 2.61 22.35 2.00
N ALA A 152 3.05 23.57 1.70
CA ALA A 152 2.16 24.70 1.44
C ALA A 152 1.47 24.63 0.06
N ILE A 153 2.09 23.97 -0.93
CA ILE A 153 1.58 23.91 -2.31
C ILE A 153 0.20 23.22 -2.41
N PRO A 154 -0.09 22.08 -1.74
CA PRO A 154 -1.40 21.43 -1.81
C PRO A 154 -2.55 22.21 -1.19
N ALA A 155 -2.28 23.13 -0.28
CA ALA A 155 -3.31 23.91 0.41
C ALA A 155 -3.93 25.04 -0.46
N ILE A 156 -3.29 25.38 -1.58
CA ILE A 156 -3.73 26.50 -2.44
C ILE A 156 -4.65 26.01 -3.58
N LEU A 157 -4.65 24.71 -3.90
CA LEU A 157 -5.34 24.16 -5.08
C LEU A 157 -6.85 23.89 -4.99
N PRO A 158 -7.55 23.86 -3.84
CA PRO A 158 -8.99 23.55 -3.81
C PRO A 158 -9.93 24.76 -3.64
N ALA A 159 -9.50 25.98 -3.93
CA ALA A 159 -10.33 27.15 -3.61
C ALA A 159 -11.21 27.66 -4.77
N ASP A 160 -11.16 27.04 -5.96
CA ASP A 160 -11.93 27.51 -7.14
C ASP A 160 -12.62 26.34 -7.87
N THR A 161 -13.72 25.85 -7.28
CA THR A 161 -14.82 25.21 -8.06
C THR A 161 -16.15 25.44 -7.38
#